data_84c2ba6836b053221ad111a4452320a0
#
_entry.id   84c2ba6836b053221ad111a4452320a0
#
_cell.length_a   1.000
_cell.length_b   1.000
_cell.length_c   1.000
_cell.angle_alpha   90.00
_cell.angle_beta   90.00
_cell.angle_gamma   90.00
#
_symmetry.space_group_name_H-M   'P 1'
#
loop_
_entity.id
_entity.type
_entity.pdbx_description
1 polymer ?
#
loop_
_entity_poly.entity_id
_entity_poly.type
_entity_poly.pdbx_seq_one_letter_code
_entity_poly.pdbx_strand_id
1 'polypeptide(L)'
;ARAIISFVDDDLSNWYVRLSRSRFYDVDTDDNRAAFATLHEVLVSVCRLLAPISPFVSDWIHRQLVGTSVHLAPFIGDRSALSVTDAGLQTAMSATRTLARLGRAAREEAGIKVRQPLSRLVCVAPNIDDTQLEPLIPLLKAELNVKQIEFASTADALVTLEAKPNFRSLGKKFGKKTPLAAEAIKAFSGEQLRLFLRGEPLVVTVDGETHALDQEDITIIRRASGALVVEEDGGFFAAIDPTVTLELRREGLARELISRVQRMRKEASLAVSDRIALTVAGSDEIRAVIDAHGEWIASEVLATELVFREELTDRYDAMQELDLDGVVARLAFTRIQ
;
A
#
# COMPACT_ATOMS: atom_id res chain seq x y z
N ALA A 1 -2.89 4.23 27.28
CA ALA A 1 -3.96 4.56 26.34
C ALA A 1 -3.44 4.70 24.90
N ARG A 2 -2.48 5.60 24.58
CA ARG A 2 -2.03 5.85 23.21
C ARG A 2 -1.57 4.59 22.47
N ALA A 3 -0.74 3.73 23.11
CA ALA A 3 -0.26 2.50 22.51
C ALA A 3 -1.40 1.53 22.16
N ILE A 4 -2.45 1.46 22.99
CA ILE A 4 -3.61 0.61 22.73
C ILE A 4 -4.41 1.17 21.54
N ILE A 5 -4.60 2.49 21.48
CA ILE A 5 -5.31 3.15 20.38
C ILE A 5 -4.56 2.90 19.06
N SER A 6 -3.25 3.19 19.01
CA SER A 6 -2.43 2.93 17.82
C SER A 6 -2.46 1.47 17.41
N PHE A 7 -2.35 0.53 18.37
CA PHE A 7 -2.45 -0.90 18.08
C PHE A 7 -3.82 -1.28 17.49
N VAL A 8 -4.93 -0.79 18.09
CA VAL A 8 -6.28 -1.13 17.62
C VAL A 8 -6.55 -0.54 16.24
N ASP A 9 -6.14 0.70 16.00
CA ASP A 9 -6.39 1.38 14.73
C ASP A 9 -5.42 0.89 13.64
N ASP A 10 -4.11 0.96 13.89
CA ASP A 10 -3.10 0.74 12.85
C ASP A 10 -2.81 -0.75 12.63
N ASP A 11 -2.65 -1.53 13.71
CA ASP A 11 -2.23 -2.93 13.62
C ASP A 11 -3.42 -3.89 13.49
N LEU A 12 -4.44 -3.72 14.32
CA LEU A 12 -5.57 -4.63 14.34
C LEU A 12 -6.57 -4.33 13.23
N SER A 13 -7.18 -3.13 13.19
CA SER A 13 -8.26 -2.80 12.26
C SER A 13 -7.76 -2.58 10.84
N ASN A 14 -6.82 -1.65 10.67
CA ASN A 14 -6.35 -1.21 9.36
C ASN A 14 -5.33 -2.17 8.72
N TRP A 15 -4.78 -3.11 9.50
CA TRP A 15 -3.86 -4.09 8.95
C TRP A 15 -4.43 -5.50 9.08
N TYR A 16 -4.49 -6.10 10.27
CA TYR A 16 -4.85 -7.49 10.44
C TYR A 16 -6.28 -7.81 9.95
N VAL A 17 -7.31 -7.12 10.47
CA VAL A 17 -8.71 -7.41 10.12
C VAL A 17 -8.98 -7.14 8.63
N ARG A 18 -8.48 -6.02 8.12
CA ARG A 18 -8.66 -5.66 6.72
C ARG A 18 -8.04 -6.67 5.76
N LEU A 19 -6.81 -7.10 6.03
CA LEU A 19 -6.08 -8.04 5.17
C LEU A 19 -6.53 -9.49 5.34
N SER A 20 -7.11 -9.84 6.50
CA SER A 20 -7.67 -11.17 6.77
C SER A 20 -9.14 -11.29 6.37
N ARG A 21 -9.72 -10.30 5.69
CA ARG A 21 -11.15 -10.29 5.39
C ARG A 21 -11.60 -11.53 4.62
N SER A 22 -10.88 -11.94 3.57
CA SER A 22 -11.18 -13.16 2.81
C SER A 22 -11.17 -14.41 3.69
N ARG A 23 -10.21 -14.50 4.60
CA ARG A 23 -10.07 -15.60 5.56
C ARG A 23 -11.28 -15.72 6.50
N PHE A 24 -11.88 -14.60 6.90
CA PHE A 24 -13.08 -14.59 7.74
C PHE A 24 -14.34 -15.04 7.00
N TYR A 25 -14.39 -14.90 5.66
CA TYR A 25 -15.53 -15.35 4.83
C TYR A 25 -15.38 -16.77 4.30
N ASP A 26 -14.18 -17.34 4.37
CA ASP A 26 -13.89 -18.69 3.89
C ASP A 26 -14.30 -19.71 4.96
N VAL A 27 -15.52 -20.20 4.88
CA VAL A 27 -16.19 -20.98 5.94
C VAL A 27 -15.52 -22.35 6.10
N ASP A 28 -15.29 -22.75 7.38
CA ASP A 28 -14.83 -24.08 7.83
C ASP A 28 -13.42 -24.52 7.39
N THR A 29 -12.56 -23.61 6.98
CA THR A 29 -11.15 -23.93 6.74
C THR A 29 -10.32 -23.82 8.03
N ASP A 30 -9.17 -24.49 8.10
CA ASP A 30 -8.21 -24.34 9.21
C ASP A 30 -7.69 -22.90 9.31
N ASP A 31 -7.51 -22.25 8.15
CA ASP A 31 -7.07 -20.86 8.09
C ASP A 31 -8.13 -19.87 8.62
N ASN A 32 -9.41 -20.12 8.33
CA ASN A 32 -10.53 -19.39 8.90
C ASN A 32 -10.53 -19.50 10.43
N ARG A 33 -10.45 -20.74 10.97
CA ARG A 33 -10.38 -20.97 12.41
C ARG A 33 -9.18 -20.28 13.06
N ALA A 34 -8.01 -20.36 12.44
CA ALA A 34 -6.80 -19.68 12.91
C ALA A 34 -6.96 -18.15 12.92
N ALA A 35 -7.59 -17.58 11.89
CA ALA A 35 -7.85 -16.14 11.82
C ALA A 35 -8.79 -15.68 12.95
N PHE A 36 -9.89 -16.40 13.20
CA PHE A 36 -10.80 -16.08 14.30
C PHE A 36 -10.17 -16.31 15.68
N ALA A 37 -9.38 -17.38 15.86
CA ALA A 37 -8.69 -17.64 17.12
C ALA A 37 -7.72 -16.49 17.46
N THR A 38 -6.93 -16.04 16.49
CA THR A 38 -6.03 -14.88 16.66
C THR A 38 -6.81 -13.61 17.00
N LEU A 39 -7.89 -13.32 16.28
CA LEU A 39 -8.72 -12.14 16.55
C LEU A 39 -9.34 -12.19 17.95
N HIS A 40 -9.86 -13.36 18.34
CA HIS A 40 -10.44 -13.58 19.68
C HIS A 40 -9.42 -13.32 20.79
N GLU A 41 -8.22 -13.92 20.69
CA GLU A 41 -7.15 -13.74 21.68
C GLU A 41 -6.72 -12.30 21.81
N VAL A 42 -6.55 -11.60 20.66
CA VAL A 42 -6.20 -10.18 20.65
C VAL A 42 -7.28 -9.33 21.28
N LEU A 43 -8.56 -9.54 20.94
CA LEU A 43 -9.67 -8.77 21.50
C LEU A 43 -9.81 -8.99 23.02
N VAL A 44 -9.67 -10.22 23.51
CA VAL A 44 -9.67 -10.54 24.95
C VAL A 44 -8.53 -9.80 25.66
N SER A 45 -7.34 -9.80 25.06
CA SER A 45 -6.17 -9.10 25.60
C SER A 45 -6.36 -7.59 25.62
N VAL A 46 -6.90 -7.01 24.56
CA VAL A 46 -7.25 -5.58 24.49
C VAL A 46 -8.28 -5.21 25.56
N CYS A 47 -9.31 -6.04 25.78
CA CYS A 47 -10.29 -5.80 26.86
C CYS A 47 -9.63 -5.75 28.23
N ARG A 48 -8.72 -6.67 28.54
CA ARG A 48 -7.97 -6.70 29.80
C ARG A 48 -7.10 -5.45 29.99
N LEU A 49 -6.42 -5.00 28.94
CA LEU A 49 -5.60 -3.78 28.94
C LEU A 49 -6.45 -2.51 29.08
N LEU A 50 -7.66 -2.50 28.52
CA LEU A 50 -8.58 -1.37 28.58
C LEU A 50 -9.38 -1.30 29.88
N ALA A 51 -9.53 -2.40 30.62
CA ALA A 51 -10.37 -2.46 31.80
C ALA A 51 -10.12 -1.35 32.81
N PRO A 52 -8.88 -0.93 33.14
CA PRO A 52 -8.62 0.19 34.05
C PRO A 52 -8.98 1.58 33.48
N ILE A 53 -9.13 1.70 32.15
CA ILE A 53 -9.32 2.99 31.45
C ILE A 53 -10.78 3.15 31.03
N SER A 54 -11.37 2.09 30.51
CA SER A 54 -12.75 2.06 30.00
C SER A 54 -13.49 0.81 30.53
N PRO A 55 -13.83 0.78 31.83
CA PRO A 55 -14.28 -0.42 32.54
C PRO A 55 -15.56 -1.02 31.96
N PHE A 56 -16.54 -0.18 31.59
CA PHE A 56 -17.85 -0.66 31.15
C PHE A 56 -17.81 -1.29 29.75
N VAL A 57 -17.15 -0.64 28.79
CA VAL A 57 -17.06 -1.13 27.41
C VAL A 57 -16.21 -2.39 27.36
N SER A 58 -15.07 -2.40 28.05
CA SER A 58 -14.19 -3.58 28.10
C SER A 58 -14.87 -4.78 28.76
N ASP A 59 -15.65 -4.57 29.83
CA ASP A 59 -16.41 -5.64 30.49
C ASP A 59 -17.52 -6.18 29.59
N TRP A 60 -18.25 -5.29 28.93
CA TRP A 60 -19.30 -5.69 27.99
C TRP A 60 -18.75 -6.55 26.84
N ILE A 61 -17.68 -6.12 26.18
CA ILE A 61 -17.06 -6.89 25.09
C ILE A 61 -16.51 -8.21 25.61
N HIS A 62 -15.78 -8.20 26.74
CA HIS A 62 -15.17 -9.41 27.32
C HIS A 62 -16.23 -10.45 27.67
N ARG A 63 -17.40 -10.04 28.22
CA ARG A 63 -18.50 -10.96 28.49
C ARG A 63 -19.08 -11.59 27.24
N GLN A 64 -19.13 -10.87 26.10
CA GLN A 64 -19.57 -11.45 24.84
C GLN A 64 -18.58 -12.50 24.31
N LEU A 65 -17.28 -12.29 24.53
CA LEU A 65 -16.22 -13.16 24.03
C LEU A 65 -15.97 -14.39 24.93
N VAL A 66 -16.01 -14.21 26.25
CA VAL A 66 -15.54 -15.20 27.23
C VAL A 66 -16.65 -15.66 28.21
N GLY A 67 -17.77 -14.93 28.29
CA GLY A 67 -18.88 -15.22 29.18
C GLY A 67 -18.70 -14.71 30.63
N THR A 68 -17.55 -14.15 31.01
CA THR A 68 -17.23 -13.67 32.33
C THR A 68 -16.80 -12.22 32.37
N SER A 69 -16.88 -11.57 33.52
CA SER A 69 -16.43 -10.19 33.68
C SER A 69 -14.91 -10.06 33.51
N VAL A 70 -14.47 -9.03 32.78
CA VAL A 70 -13.05 -8.70 32.66
C VAL A 70 -12.39 -8.35 33.98
N HIS A 71 -13.17 -7.81 34.92
CA HIS A 71 -12.69 -7.42 36.26
C HIS A 71 -12.41 -8.61 37.18
N LEU A 72 -12.89 -9.81 36.84
CA LEU A 72 -12.59 -11.07 37.52
C LEU A 72 -11.45 -11.84 36.79
N ALA A 73 -11.05 -11.41 35.61
CA ALA A 73 -9.97 -12.04 34.88
C ALA A 73 -8.59 -11.60 35.42
N PRO A 74 -7.59 -12.50 35.41
CA PRO A 74 -6.24 -12.10 35.78
C PRO A 74 -5.74 -11.03 34.80
N PHE A 75 -5.10 -9.97 35.32
CA PHE A 75 -4.41 -9.01 34.48
C PHE A 75 -3.27 -9.71 33.76
N ILE A 76 -2.94 -9.25 32.54
CA ILE A 76 -1.90 -9.86 31.70
C ILE A 76 -0.54 -9.73 32.42
N GLY A 77 -0.19 -10.72 33.21
CA GLY A 77 1.03 -10.72 34.02
C GLY A 77 2.04 -11.79 33.65
N ASP A 78 1.58 -12.88 33.05
CA ASP A 78 2.46 -13.98 32.68
C ASP A 78 2.92 -13.83 31.22
N ARG A 79 4.20 -13.41 31.09
CA ARG A 79 4.87 -13.30 29.78
C ARG A 79 5.25 -14.67 29.19
N SER A 80 5.06 -15.77 29.90
CA SER A 80 5.38 -17.11 29.41
C SER A 80 4.51 -17.51 28.20
N ALA A 81 3.28 -17.00 28.12
CA ALA A 81 2.43 -17.16 26.95
C ALA A 81 2.88 -16.34 25.73
N LEU A 82 3.77 -15.35 25.91
CA LEU A 82 4.36 -14.55 24.84
C LEU A 82 5.64 -15.20 24.25
N SER A 83 5.95 -16.42 24.62
CA SER A 83 7.14 -17.17 24.18
C SER A 83 7.10 -17.57 22.69
N VAL A 84 6.02 -17.26 21.98
CA VAL A 84 5.85 -17.55 20.54
C VAL A 84 6.13 -16.30 19.68
N THR A 85 6.87 -15.32 20.17
CA THR A 85 7.25 -14.17 19.34
C THR A 85 8.40 -14.54 18.40
N ASP A 86 8.07 -14.60 17.13
CA ASP A 86 9.08 -14.65 16.06
C ASP A 86 9.60 -13.23 15.76
N ALA A 87 10.77 -12.92 16.29
CA ALA A 87 11.38 -11.60 16.08
C ALA A 87 11.73 -11.33 14.62
N GLY A 88 12.06 -12.38 13.85
CA GLY A 88 12.30 -12.29 12.41
C GLY A 88 11.03 -11.87 11.67
N LEU A 89 9.92 -12.55 11.94
CA LEU A 89 8.62 -12.22 11.36
C LEU A 89 8.14 -10.82 11.74
N GLN A 90 8.36 -10.39 12.99
CA GLN A 90 8.01 -9.03 13.42
C GLN A 90 8.81 -7.97 12.65
N THR A 91 10.11 -8.19 12.46
CA THR A 91 10.96 -7.30 11.69
C THR A 91 10.54 -7.25 10.23
N ALA A 92 10.32 -8.41 9.62
CA ALA A 92 9.86 -8.52 8.23
C ALA A 92 8.47 -7.86 8.03
N MET A 93 7.54 -8.05 8.97
CA MET A 93 6.22 -7.42 8.91
C MET A 93 6.31 -5.89 9.05
N SER A 94 7.16 -5.39 9.94
CA SER A 94 7.40 -3.95 10.09
C SER A 94 7.96 -3.33 8.81
N ALA A 95 8.92 -4.00 8.18
CA ALA A 95 9.45 -3.60 6.88
C ALA A 95 8.38 -3.61 5.78
N THR A 96 7.58 -4.68 5.71
CA THR A 96 6.49 -4.80 4.74
C THR A 96 5.49 -3.66 4.89
N ARG A 97 5.14 -3.27 6.11
CA ARG A 97 4.27 -2.12 6.38
C ARG A 97 4.89 -0.80 5.92
N THR A 98 6.19 -0.62 6.16
CA THR A 98 6.93 0.56 5.68
C THR A 98 6.92 0.61 4.15
N LEU A 99 7.24 -0.49 3.48
CA LEU A 99 7.21 -0.59 2.01
C LEU A 99 5.79 -0.36 1.45
N ALA A 100 4.75 -0.89 2.12
CA ALA A 100 3.37 -0.66 1.72
C ALA A 100 2.97 0.83 1.84
N ARG A 101 3.42 1.50 2.90
CA ARG A 101 3.22 2.95 3.08
C ARG A 101 3.92 3.75 1.99
N LEU A 102 5.19 3.47 1.73
CA LEU A 102 5.97 4.12 0.68
C LEU A 102 5.39 3.86 -0.71
N GLY A 103 5.00 2.63 -1.01
CA GLY A 103 4.35 2.29 -2.28
C GLY A 103 3.03 3.02 -2.50
N ARG A 104 2.24 3.25 -1.43
CA ARG A 104 1.03 4.10 -1.51
C ARG A 104 1.37 5.57 -1.74
N ALA A 105 2.39 6.10 -1.06
CA ALA A 105 2.87 7.46 -1.28
C ALA A 105 3.36 7.67 -2.73
N ALA A 106 4.14 6.72 -3.25
CA ALA A 106 4.57 6.76 -4.65
C ALA A 106 3.39 6.73 -5.65
N ARG A 107 2.32 5.97 -5.34
CA ARG A 107 1.10 5.98 -6.16
C ARG A 107 0.36 7.32 -6.08
N GLU A 108 0.31 7.93 -4.91
CA GLU A 108 -0.29 9.25 -4.69
C GLU A 108 0.48 10.34 -5.45
N GLU A 109 1.80 10.33 -5.38
CA GLU A 109 2.66 11.24 -6.15
C GLU A 109 2.46 11.07 -7.67
N ALA A 110 2.33 9.82 -8.13
CA ALA A 110 2.04 9.50 -9.53
C ALA A 110 0.59 9.83 -9.95
N GLY A 111 -0.31 10.19 -9.02
CA GLY A 111 -1.73 10.41 -9.28
C GLY A 111 -2.50 9.14 -9.67
N ILE A 112 -2.01 7.96 -9.29
CA ILE A 112 -2.58 6.66 -9.69
C ILE A 112 -3.38 6.06 -8.54
N LYS A 113 -4.69 5.82 -8.77
CA LYS A 113 -5.58 5.18 -7.80
C LYS A 113 -5.11 3.76 -7.45
N VAL A 114 -5.30 3.34 -6.19
CA VAL A 114 -4.91 1.98 -5.74
C VAL A 114 -5.62 0.87 -6.53
N ARG A 115 -6.84 1.11 -7.02
CA ARG A 115 -7.57 0.15 -7.85
C ARG A 115 -6.97 -0.08 -9.24
N GLN A 116 -6.21 0.87 -9.76
CA GLN A 116 -5.46 0.70 -11.00
C GLN A 116 -4.27 -0.24 -10.74
N PRO A 117 -4.22 -1.45 -11.30
CA PRO A 117 -3.07 -2.32 -11.13
C PRO A 117 -1.86 -1.74 -11.87
N LEU A 118 -0.67 -1.95 -11.31
CA LEU A 118 0.61 -1.59 -11.92
C LEU A 118 1.44 -2.84 -12.19
N SER A 119 2.36 -2.74 -13.13
CA SER A 119 3.20 -3.85 -13.56
C SER A 119 4.11 -4.34 -12.44
N ARG A 120 4.84 -3.41 -11.80
CA ARG A 120 5.85 -3.77 -10.81
C ARG A 120 6.07 -2.70 -9.75
N LEU A 121 6.59 -3.19 -8.63
CA LEU A 121 7.16 -2.41 -7.54
C LEU A 121 8.59 -2.91 -7.32
N VAL A 122 9.55 -2.01 -7.24
CA VAL A 122 10.92 -2.34 -6.83
C VAL A 122 11.16 -1.79 -5.43
N CYS A 123 11.62 -2.65 -4.52
CA CYS A 123 11.82 -2.34 -3.12
C CYS A 123 13.28 -2.44 -2.71
N VAL A 124 13.70 -1.60 -1.76
CA VAL A 124 14.92 -1.80 -0.99
C VAL A 124 14.54 -1.83 0.48
N ALA A 125 14.96 -2.88 1.18
CA ALA A 125 14.76 -3.05 2.61
C ALA A 125 16.14 -3.22 3.28
N PRO A 126 16.67 -2.21 3.97
CA PRO A 126 18.00 -2.29 4.57
C PRO A 126 18.01 -3.30 5.72
N ASN A 127 19.08 -4.09 5.80
CA ASN A 127 19.35 -5.04 6.89
C ASN A 127 18.30 -6.15 7.05
N ILE A 128 17.53 -6.46 6.02
CA ILE A 128 16.57 -7.56 5.99
C ILE A 128 16.90 -8.43 4.79
N ASP A 129 16.96 -9.74 5.02
CA ASP A 129 17.17 -10.71 3.96
C ASP A 129 15.87 -10.87 3.15
N ASP A 130 15.98 -10.92 1.83
CA ASP A 130 14.84 -11.09 0.91
C ASP A 130 14.04 -12.35 1.25
N THR A 131 14.69 -13.42 1.73
CA THR A 131 14.05 -14.67 2.18
C THR A 131 13.07 -14.46 3.34
N GLN A 132 13.30 -13.46 4.20
CA GLN A 132 12.39 -13.11 5.28
C GLN A 132 11.14 -12.36 4.78
N LEU A 133 11.26 -11.65 3.66
CA LEU A 133 10.16 -10.91 3.03
C LEU A 133 9.34 -11.77 2.06
N GLU A 134 9.92 -12.85 1.55
CA GLU A 134 9.28 -13.72 0.55
C GLU A 134 7.88 -14.20 0.95
N PRO A 135 7.62 -14.67 2.20
CA PRO A 135 6.29 -15.06 2.64
C PRO A 135 5.26 -13.90 2.67
N LEU A 136 5.74 -12.65 2.69
CA LEU A 136 4.93 -11.45 2.78
C LEU A 136 4.71 -10.76 1.42
N ILE A 137 5.36 -11.25 0.35
CA ILE A 137 5.17 -10.74 -1.02
C ILE A 137 3.71 -10.77 -1.46
N PRO A 138 2.93 -11.86 -1.27
CA PRO A 138 1.51 -11.87 -1.67
C PRO A 138 0.69 -10.77 -1.00
N LEU A 139 0.97 -10.51 0.29
CA LEU A 139 0.33 -9.45 1.05
C LEU A 139 0.66 -8.06 0.50
N LEU A 140 1.94 -7.80 0.22
CA LEU A 140 2.39 -6.53 -0.33
C LEU A 140 1.86 -6.30 -1.76
N LYS A 141 1.79 -7.36 -2.59
CA LYS A 141 1.15 -7.32 -3.91
C LYS A 141 -0.33 -6.94 -3.84
N ALA A 142 -1.06 -7.57 -2.94
CA ALA A 142 -2.48 -7.31 -2.74
C ALA A 142 -2.71 -5.88 -2.21
N GLU A 143 -1.88 -5.43 -1.27
CA GLU A 143 -1.98 -4.11 -0.66
C GLU A 143 -1.73 -2.97 -1.65
N LEU A 144 -0.77 -3.14 -2.54
CA LEU A 144 -0.36 -2.14 -3.51
C LEU A 144 -0.95 -2.37 -4.91
N ASN A 145 -1.69 -3.47 -5.12
CA ASN A 145 -2.24 -3.85 -6.41
C ASN A 145 -1.17 -3.82 -7.52
N VAL A 146 -0.07 -4.54 -7.31
CA VAL A 146 1.03 -4.70 -8.27
C VAL A 146 1.19 -6.14 -8.69
N LYS A 147 1.58 -6.38 -9.95
CA LYS A 147 1.75 -7.74 -10.49
C LYS A 147 3.03 -8.39 -10.01
N GLN A 148 4.11 -7.62 -9.92
CA GLN A 148 5.43 -8.10 -9.55
C GLN A 148 6.06 -7.24 -8.47
N ILE A 149 6.83 -7.87 -7.58
CA ILE A 149 7.68 -7.19 -6.61
C ILE A 149 9.09 -7.72 -6.80
N GLU A 150 10.02 -6.78 -6.89
CA GLU A 150 11.44 -7.04 -7.02
C GLU A 150 12.17 -6.41 -5.83
N PHE A 151 13.09 -7.12 -5.22
CA PHE A 151 13.96 -6.56 -4.19
C PHE A 151 15.31 -6.24 -4.80
N ALA A 152 15.75 -5.01 -4.62
CA ALA A 152 17.08 -4.57 -5.02
C ALA A 152 17.96 -4.45 -3.77
N SER A 153 19.19 -4.93 -3.86
CA SER A 153 20.15 -4.88 -2.75
C SER A 153 20.58 -3.45 -2.39
N THR A 154 20.49 -2.53 -3.34
CA THR A 154 20.84 -1.12 -3.13
C THR A 154 19.86 -0.19 -3.84
N ALA A 155 19.74 1.06 -3.37
CA ALA A 155 18.94 2.09 -4.02
C ALA A 155 19.56 2.65 -5.31
N ASP A 156 20.76 2.22 -5.67
CA ASP A 156 21.53 2.79 -6.79
C ASP A 156 20.86 2.62 -8.16
N ALA A 157 20.07 1.55 -8.31
CA ALA A 157 19.29 1.32 -9.52
C ALA A 157 17.99 2.16 -9.57
N LEU A 158 17.54 2.64 -8.41
CA LEU A 158 16.27 3.34 -8.27
C LEU A 158 16.41 4.86 -8.29
N VAL A 159 17.55 5.37 -7.81
CA VAL A 159 17.78 6.81 -7.68
C VAL A 159 19.14 7.21 -8.21
N THR A 160 19.16 8.34 -8.88
CA THR A 160 20.38 9.07 -9.21
C THR A 160 20.64 10.15 -8.18
N LEU A 161 21.90 10.32 -7.80
CA LEU A 161 22.31 11.39 -6.90
C LEU A 161 22.73 12.60 -7.72
N GLU A 162 22.22 13.77 -7.35
CA GLU A 162 22.61 15.05 -7.91
C GLU A 162 23.10 15.97 -6.79
N ALA A 163 24.18 16.68 -7.04
CA ALA A 163 24.67 17.69 -6.10
C ALA A 163 24.06 19.06 -6.40
N LYS A 164 23.37 19.64 -5.42
CA LYS A 164 22.92 21.03 -5.49
C LYS A 164 23.87 21.90 -4.69
N PRO A 165 24.59 22.84 -5.33
CA PRO A 165 25.51 23.74 -4.64
C PRO A 165 24.77 24.69 -3.69
N ASN A 166 25.32 24.88 -2.50
CA ASN A 166 24.83 25.89 -1.55
C ASN A 166 25.57 27.22 -1.78
N PHE A 167 24.97 28.09 -2.57
CA PHE A 167 25.59 29.38 -2.95
C PHE A 167 25.96 30.25 -1.75
N ARG A 168 25.28 30.11 -0.61
CA ARG A 168 25.59 30.89 0.59
C ARG A 168 26.90 30.46 1.23
N SER A 169 27.16 29.17 1.32
CA SER A 169 28.42 28.65 1.84
C SER A 169 29.55 28.85 0.84
N LEU A 170 29.31 28.47 -0.43
CA LEU A 170 30.28 28.60 -1.51
C LEU A 170 30.71 30.05 -1.73
N GLY A 171 29.79 31.03 -1.57
CA GLY A 171 30.12 32.44 -1.70
C GLY A 171 31.15 32.92 -0.68
N LYS A 172 31.12 32.36 0.54
CA LYS A 172 32.14 32.65 1.57
C LYS A 172 33.48 32.02 1.26
N LYS A 173 33.48 30.81 0.62
CA LYS A 173 34.66 30.01 0.36
C LYS A 173 35.35 30.39 -0.95
N PHE A 174 34.59 30.69 -1.99
CA PHE A 174 35.11 30.92 -3.34
C PHE A 174 34.93 32.35 -3.88
N GLY A 175 34.15 33.19 -3.19
CA GLY A 175 33.95 34.59 -3.59
C GLY A 175 33.51 34.74 -5.05
N LYS A 176 34.26 35.44 -5.86
CA LYS A 176 33.97 35.65 -7.30
C LYS A 176 34.03 34.35 -8.14
N LYS A 177 34.69 33.30 -7.65
CA LYS A 177 34.81 32.00 -8.32
C LYS A 177 33.64 31.05 -8.02
N THR A 178 32.65 31.48 -7.20
CA THR A 178 31.46 30.69 -6.83
C THR A 178 30.73 30.06 -8.03
N PRO A 179 30.51 30.74 -9.18
CA PRO A 179 29.85 30.12 -10.31
C PRO A 179 30.63 28.91 -10.90
N LEU A 180 31.97 29.02 -10.94
CA LEU A 180 32.83 27.92 -11.40
C LEU A 180 32.77 26.72 -10.46
N ALA A 181 32.83 26.96 -9.16
CA ALA A 181 32.66 25.95 -8.13
C ALA A 181 31.27 25.27 -8.22
N ALA A 182 30.22 26.05 -8.43
CA ALA A 182 28.86 25.52 -8.56
C ALA A 182 28.69 24.61 -9.78
N GLU A 183 29.27 24.94 -10.92
CA GLU A 183 29.25 24.09 -12.13
C GLU A 183 30.06 22.80 -11.91
N ALA A 184 31.23 22.90 -11.29
CA ALA A 184 32.03 21.72 -10.94
C ALA A 184 31.32 20.79 -9.96
N ILE A 185 30.59 21.34 -8.98
CA ILE A 185 29.77 20.58 -8.02
C ILE A 185 28.63 19.84 -8.72
N LYS A 186 27.94 20.47 -9.65
CA LYS A 186 26.87 19.83 -10.43
C LYS A 186 27.36 18.69 -11.31
N ALA A 187 28.63 18.70 -11.68
CA ALA A 187 29.25 17.69 -12.52
C ALA A 187 29.70 16.42 -11.76
N PHE A 188 29.59 16.38 -10.43
CA PHE A 188 29.93 15.19 -9.68
C PHE A 188 29.08 13.98 -10.10
N SER A 189 29.77 12.84 -10.24
CA SER A 189 29.10 11.58 -10.51
C SER A 189 28.34 11.06 -9.29
N GLY A 190 27.31 10.26 -9.50
CA GLY A 190 26.56 9.61 -8.43
C GLY A 190 27.47 8.77 -7.52
N GLU A 191 28.55 8.19 -8.04
CA GLU A 191 29.54 7.42 -7.26
C GLU A 191 30.32 8.30 -6.28
N GLN A 192 30.81 9.46 -6.75
CA GLN A 192 31.51 10.42 -5.89
C GLN A 192 30.59 10.92 -4.76
N LEU A 193 29.33 11.18 -5.07
CA LEU A 193 28.34 11.61 -4.07
C LEU A 193 28.00 10.51 -3.05
N ARG A 194 27.99 9.23 -3.47
CA ARG A 194 27.84 8.09 -2.55
C ARG A 194 29.02 7.94 -1.59
N LEU A 195 30.24 8.07 -2.09
CA LEU A 195 31.43 8.03 -1.27
C LEU A 195 31.42 9.16 -0.23
N PHE A 196 31.01 10.36 -0.64
CA PHE A 196 30.86 11.50 0.27
C PHE A 196 29.80 11.25 1.36
N LEU A 197 28.66 10.63 1.01
CA LEU A 197 27.64 10.26 1.98
C LEU A 197 28.14 9.18 2.99
N ARG A 198 29.16 8.41 2.61
CA ARG A 198 29.84 7.42 3.50
C ARG A 198 30.93 8.07 4.35
N GLY A 199 31.17 9.38 4.21
CA GLY A 199 32.16 10.12 4.99
C GLY A 199 33.51 10.29 4.28
N GLU A 200 33.64 9.89 3.00
CA GLU A 200 34.84 10.18 2.25
C GLU A 200 34.93 11.64 1.84
N PRO A 201 36.14 12.23 1.77
CA PRO A 201 36.28 13.62 1.38
C PRO A 201 35.89 13.84 -0.07
N LEU A 202 35.07 14.87 -0.33
CA LEU A 202 34.71 15.31 -1.66
C LEU A 202 35.51 16.57 -1.98
N VAL A 203 36.19 16.57 -3.10
CA VAL A 203 37.06 17.68 -3.51
C VAL A 203 36.61 18.26 -4.84
N VAL A 204 36.65 19.58 -4.95
CA VAL A 204 36.35 20.31 -6.19
C VAL A 204 37.60 21.06 -6.66
N THR A 205 37.86 21.02 -7.95
CA THR A 205 38.97 21.81 -8.56
C THR A 205 38.37 23.05 -9.22
N VAL A 206 38.82 24.23 -8.75
CA VAL A 206 38.39 25.53 -9.26
C VAL A 206 39.64 26.31 -9.66
N ASP A 207 39.77 26.66 -10.93
CA ASP A 207 40.92 27.44 -11.43
C ASP A 207 42.29 26.76 -11.20
N GLY A 208 42.33 25.41 -11.19
CA GLY A 208 43.56 24.64 -10.94
C GLY A 208 43.88 24.41 -9.46
N GLU A 209 43.14 24.98 -8.53
CA GLU A 209 43.27 24.75 -7.09
C GLU A 209 42.23 23.75 -6.60
N THR A 210 42.62 22.81 -5.77
CA THR A 210 41.75 21.77 -5.20
C THR A 210 41.27 22.18 -3.80
N HIS A 211 39.96 22.15 -3.61
CA HIS A 211 39.32 22.53 -2.35
C HIS A 211 38.43 21.39 -1.86
N ALA A 212 38.53 21.08 -0.56
CA ALA A 212 37.63 20.14 0.08
C ALA A 212 36.26 20.78 0.30
N LEU A 213 35.20 20.02 0.06
CA LEU A 213 33.82 20.41 0.29
C LEU A 213 33.33 19.83 1.62
N ASP A 214 32.58 20.62 2.35
CA ASP A 214 31.90 20.26 3.58
C ASP A 214 30.43 19.94 3.32
N GLN A 215 29.75 19.29 4.27
CA GLN A 215 28.33 18.99 4.15
C GLN A 215 27.43 20.26 3.99
N GLU A 216 27.92 21.41 4.47
CA GLU A 216 27.22 22.70 4.30
C GLU A 216 27.38 23.28 2.90
N ASP A 217 28.35 22.84 2.11
CA ASP A 217 28.64 23.37 0.77
C ASP A 217 27.72 22.81 -0.31
N ILE A 218 27.19 21.61 -0.07
CA ILE A 218 26.33 20.91 -1.03
C ILE A 218 25.10 20.28 -0.36
N THR A 219 24.02 20.24 -1.11
CA THR A 219 22.86 19.41 -0.77
C THR A 219 22.77 18.29 -1.77
N ILE A 220 22.77 17.03 -1.33
CA ILE A 220 22.60 15.89 -2.22
C ILE A 220 21.10 15.65 -2.38
N ILE A 221 20.63 15.69 -3.62
CA ILE A 221 19.26 15.41 -4.02
C ILE A 221 19.23 14.04 -4.65
N ARG A 222 18.26 13.22 -4.23
CA ARG A 222 17.94 11.94 -4.87
C ARG A 222 16.85 12.16 -5.89
N ARG A 223 17.08 11.73 -7.12
CA ARG A 223 16.08 11.73 -8.18
C ARG A 223 15.78 10.31 -8.62
N ALA A 224 14.53 10.02 -8.89
CA ALA A 224 14.15 8.74 -9.45
C ALA A 224 14.88 8.46 -10.77
N SER A 225 15.33 7.23 -10.95
CA SER A 225 15.97 6.78 -12.20
C SER A 225 14.91 6.46 -13.25
N GLY A 226 15.01 7.08 -14.40
CA GLY A 226 14.09 6.84 -15.52
C GLY A 226 12.67 7.35 -15.25
N ALA A 227 11.67 6.54 -15.59
CA ALA A 227 10.24 6.87 -15.42
C ALA A 227 9.66 6.43 -14.08
N LEU A 228 10.47 5.87 -13.16
CA LEU A 228 9.98 5.40 -11.85
C LEU A 228 9.56 6.56 -10.97
N VAL A 229 8.56 6.32 -10.13
CA VAL A 229 8.23 7.20 -9.00
C VAL A 229 8.69 6.51 -7.72
N VAL A 230 9.54 7.19 -6.96
CA VAL A 230 10.30 6.60 -5.84
C VAL A 230 10.05 7.36 -4.56
N GLU A 231 9.62 6.65 -3.54
CA GLU A 231 9.50 7.15 -2.17
C GLU A 231 10.53 6.50 -1.25
N GLU A 232 11.00 7.26 -0.26
CA GLU A 232 12.05 6.83 0.66
C GLU A 232 11.72 7.23 2.10
N ASP A 233 12.04 6.33 3.04
CA ASP A 233 12.05 6.62 4.47
C ASP A 233 12.99 5.66 5.21
N GLY A 234 13.91 6.20 6.01
CA GLY A 234 14.81 5.41 6.86
C GLY A 234 15.68 4.38 6.11
N GLY A 235 16.00 4.65 4.83
CA GLY A 235 16.75 3.74 3.98
C GLY A 235 15.91 2.67 3.27
N PHE A 236 14.60 2.62 3.54
CA PHE A 236 13.64 1.86 2.73
C PHE A 236 13.28 2.65 1.49
N PHE A 237 13.18 1.96 0.36
CA PHE A 237 12.73 2.56 -0.90
C PHE A 237 11.60 1.72 -1.50
N ALA A 238 10.63 2.40 -2.06
CA ALA A 238 9.58 1.80 -2.87
C ALA A 238 9.46 2.58 -4.18
N ALA A 239 9.73 1.92 -5.30
CA ALA A 239 9.70 2.50 -6.62
C ALA A 239 8.63 1.81 -7.46
N ILE A 240 7.64 2.56 -7.95
CA ILE A 240 6.61 2.05 -8.87
C ILE A 240 6.94 2.43 -10.31
N ASP A 241 6.56 1.55 -11.23
CA ASP A 241 6.48 1.88 -12.64
C ASP A 241 5.09 2.46 -12.93
N PRO A 242 4.96 3.76 -13.20
CA PRO A 242 3.67 4.41 -13.42
C PRO A 242 3.05 4.08 -14.78
N THR A 243 3.74 3.31 -15.63
CA THR A 243 3.27 2.96 -16.96
C THR A 243 2.06 2.04 -16.89
N VAL A 244 0.92 2.52 -17.35
CA VAL A 244 -0.32 1.76 -17.42
C VAL A 244 -0.51 1.22 -18.84
N THR A 245 -0.32 -0.09 -19.03
CA THR A 245 -0.60 -0.76 -20.30
C THR A 245 -2.11 -0.85 -20.54
N LEU A 246 -2.51 -1.13 -21.78
CA LEU A 246 -3.92 -1.32 -22.12
C LEU A 246 -4.57 -2.45 -21.30
N GLU A 247 -3.85 -3.53 -21.06
CA GLU A 247 -4.30 -4.66 -20.25
C GLU A 247 -4.53 -4.24 -18.78
N LEU A 248 -3.55 -3.55 -18.17
CA LEU A 248 -3.66 -3.04 -16.80
C LEU A 248 -4.79 -2.01 -16.67
N ARG A 249 -5.00 -1.19 -17.70
CA ARG A 249 -6.13 -0.24 -17.73
C ARG A 249 -7.47 -0.97 -17.72
N ARG A 250 -7.62 -2.01 -18.56
CA ARG A 250 -8.84 -2.84 -18.60
C ARG A 250 -9.12 -3.52 -17.27
N GLU A 251 -8.09 -4.09 -16.65
CA GLU A 251 -8.25 -4.68 -15.31
C GLU A 251 -8.62 -3.62 -14.26
N GLY A 252 -8.03 -2.42 -14.33
CA GLY A 252 -8.40 -1.30 -13.46
C GLY A 252 -9.86 -0.91 -13.59
N LEU A 253 -10.37 -0.80 -14.81
CA LEU A 253 -11.78 -0.54 -15.09
C LEU A 253 -12.68 -1.67 -14.57
N ALA A 254 -12.29 -2.95 -14.73
CA ALA A 254 -13.02 -4.08 -14.18
C ALA A 254 -13.15 -3.99 -12.66
N ARG A 255 -12.07 -3.67 -11.94
CA ARG A 255 -12.08 -3.45 -10.48
C ARG A 255 -12.98 -2.29 -10.06
N GLU A 256 -12.99 -1.21 -10.85
CA GLU A 256 -13.88 -0.08 -10.57
C GLU A 256 -15.35 -0.47 -10.80
N LEU A 257 -15.67 -1.22 -11.88
CA LEU A 257 -17.02 -1.75 -12.11
C LEU A 257 -17.47 -2.63 -10.94
N ILE A 258 -16.65 -3.59 -10.50
CA ILE A 258 -16.93 -4.44 -9.32
C ILE A 258 -17.26 -3.58 -8.10
N SER A 259 -16.40 -2.60 -7.80
CA SER A 259 -16.60 -1.72 -6.64
C SER A 259 -17.90 -0.93 -6.72
N ARG A 260 -18.29 -0.47 -7.92
CA ARG A 260 -19.54 0.27 -8.12
C ARG A 260 -20.76 -0.62 -7.98
N VAL A 261 -20.74 -1.80 -8.58
CA VAL A 261 -21.83 -2.78 -8.41
C VAL A 261 -22.00 -3.17 -6.96
N GLN A 262 -20.90 -3.43 -6.21
CA GLN A 262 -20.98 -3.74 -4.78
C GLN A 262 -21.58 -2.57 -3.97
N ARG A 263 -21.27 -1.33 -4.33
CA ARG A 263 -21.90 -0.16 -3.72
C ARG A 263 -23.39 -0.09 -4.03
N MET A 264 -23.79 -0.28 -5.29
CA MET A 264 -25.20 -0.30 -5.70
C MET A 264 -25.97 -1.40 -4.97
N ARG A 265 -25.41 -2.61 -4.82
CA ARG A 265 -25.99 -3.70 -4.03
C ARG A 265 -26.28 -3.28 -2.59
N LYS A 266 -25.31 -2.61 -1.94
CA LYS A 266 -25.46 -2.09 -0.56
C LYS A 266 -26.56 -1.01 -0.48
N GLU A 267 -26.59 -0.08 -1.42
CA GLU A 267 -27.58 1.00 -1.49
C GLU A 267 -28.98 0.45 -1.74
N ALA A 268 -29.10 -0.63 -2.52
CA ALA A 268 -30.35 -1.37 -2.74
C ALA A 268 -30.72 -2.34 -1.59
N SER A 269 -29.94 -2.34 -0.48
CA SER A 269 -30.17 -3.18 0.69
C SER A 269 -30.18 -4.70 0.39
N LEU A 270 -29.41 -5.15 -0.59
CA LEU A 270 -29.26 -6.57 -0.88
C LEU A 270 -28.46 -7.27 0.23
N ALA A 271 -28.88 -8.48 0.58
CA ALA A 271 -28.07 -9.35 1.45
C ALA A 271 -26.77 -9.79 0.74
N VAL A 272 -25.78 -10.18 1.52
CA VAL A 272 -24.47 -10.61 0.98
C VAL A 272 -24.64 -11.79 0.01
N SER A 273 -25.58 -12.70 0.29
CA SER A 273 -25.86 -13.91 -0.51
C SER A 273 -26.76 -13.68 -1.71
N ASP A 274 -27.40 -12.52 -1.83
CA ASP A 274 -28.35 -12.25 -2.92
C ASP A 274 -27.65 -12.33 -4.29
N ARG A 275 -28.33 -12.90 -5.27
CA ARG A 275 -27.86 -13.00 -6.65
C ARG A 275 -28.50 -11.90 -7.50
N ILE A 276 -27.79 -11.47 -8.54
CA ILE A 276 -28.26 -10.45 -9.48
C ILE A 276 -28.08 -10.89 -10.92
N ALA A 277 -28.90 -10.34 -11.82
CA ALA A 277 -28.63 -10.26 -13.25
C ALA A 277 -28.08 -8.87 -13.54
N LEU A 278 -26.81 -8.77 -13.99
CA LEU A 278 -26.12 -7.51 -14.23
C LEU A 278 -26.12 -7.17 -15.71
N THR A 279 -26.55 -5.97 -16.05
CA THR A 279 -26.44 -5.40 -17.39
C THR A 279 -25.48 -4.22 -17.35
N VAL A 280 -24.54 -4.19 -18.27
CA VAL A 280 -23.55 -3.11 -18.43
C VAL A 280 -23.73 -2.51 -19.81
N ALA A 281 -23.77 -1.17 -19.90
CA ALA A 281 -23.75 -0.45 -21.16
C ALA A 281 -22.67 0.63 -21.14
N GLY A 282 -22.11 0.94 -22.30
CA GLY A 282 -21.02 1.93 -22.38
C GLY A 282 -20.31 1.91 -23.73
N SER A 283 -19.09 2.48 -23.74
CA SER A 283 -18.24 2.53 -24.92
C SER A 283 -17.66 1.17 -25.31
N ASP A 284 -17.00 1.11 -26.48
CA ASP A 284 -16.23 -0.08 -26.90
C ASP A 284 -15.13 -0.46 -25.91
N GLU A 285 -14.58 0.51 -25.16
CA GLU A 285 -13.62 0.22 -24.10
C GLU A 285 -14.28 -0.57 -22.96
N ILE A 286 -15.49 -0.24 -22.56
CA ILE A 286 -16.26 -1.01 -21.56
C ILE A 286 -16.62 -2.39 -22.11
N ARG A 287 -17.03 -2.49 -23.38
CA ARG A 287 -17.28 -3.79 -24.02
C ARG A 287 -16.03 -4.68 -23.94
N ALA A 288 -14.84 -4.15 -24.29
CA ALA A 288 -13.59 -4.90 -24.21
C ALA A 288 -13.20 -5.32 -22.77
N VAL A 289 -13.60 -4.54 -21.75
CA VAL A 289 -13.47 -4.94 -20.34
C VAL A 289 -14.36 -6.12 -20.00
N ILE A 290 -15.63 -6.09 -20.42
CA ILE A 290 -16.57 -7.19 -20.17
C ILE A 290 -16.14 -8.46 -20.92
N ASP A 291 -15.67 -8.34 -22.17
CA ASP A 291 -15.19 -9.48 -22.96
C ASP A 291 -13.96 -10.14 -22.31
N ALA A 292 -13.05 -9.33 -21.71
CA ALA A 292 -11.82 -9.84 -21.09
C ALA A 292 -11.99 -10.30 -19.63
N HIS A 293 -12.90 -9.68 -18.87
CA HIS A 293 -13.00 -9.85 -17.41
C HIS A 293 -14.42 -10.16 -16.92
N GLY A 294 -15.37 -10.44 -17.82
CA GLY A 294 -16.79 -10.60 -17.48
C GLY A 294 -17.04 -11.72 -16.46
N GLU A 295 -16.40 -12.89 -16.60
CA GLU A 295 -16.54 -14.01 -15.66
C GLU A 295 -16.04 -13.61 -14.26
N TRP A 296 -14.92 -12.94 -14.19
CA TRP A 296 -14.38 -12.44 -12.92
C TRP A 296 -15.30 -11.39 -12.28
N ILE A 297 -15.77 -10.41 -13.06
CA ILE A 297 -16.73 -9.40 -12.58
C ILE A 297 -17.98 -10.08 -12.05
N ALA A 298 -18.58 -11.02 -12.81
CA ALA A 298 -19.79 -11.71 -12.40
C ALA A 298 -19.60 -12.48 -11.09
N SER A 299 -18.47 -13.17 -10.94
CA SER A 299 -18.11 -13.89 -9.71
C SER A 299 -18.02 -12.98 -8.50
N GLU A 300 -17.32 -11.86 -8.62
CA GLU A 300 -17.09 -10.91 -7.52
C GLU A 300 -18.38 -10.19 -7.06
N VAL A 301 -19.31 -9.97 -7.97
CA VAL A 301 -20.56 -9.27 -7.65
C VAL A 301 -21.75 -10.23 -7.46
N LEU A 302 -21.51 -11.55 -7.46
CA LEU A 302 -22.53 -12.57 -7.36
C LEU A 302 -23.62 -12.44 -8.45
N ALA A 303 -23.20 -12.10 -9.67
CA ALA A 303 -24.10 -12.08 -10.82
C ALA A 303 -24.20 -13.50 -11.42
N THR A 304 -25.41 -13.98 -11.61
CA THR A 304 -25.69 -15.24 -12.32
C THR A 304 -25.67 -15.05 -13.83
N GLU A 305 -25.88 -13.81 -14.26
CA GLU A 305 -25.84 -13.38 -15.66
C GLU A 305 -25.19 -12.02 -15.74
N LEU A 306 -24.28 -11.82 -16.71
CA LEU A 306 -23.70 -10.53 -17.05
C LEU A 306 -23.81 -10.32 -18.56
N VAL A 307 -24.49 -9.26 -18.96
CA VAL A 307 -24.75 -8.93 -20.35
C VAL A 307 -24.28 -7.52 -20.66
N PHE A 308 -23.56 -7.35 -21.78
CA PHE A 308 -23.28 -6.04 -22.34
C PHE A 308 -24.39 -5.64 -23.33
N ARG A 309 -24.88 -4.41 -23.24
CA ARG A 309 -25.86 -3.82 -24.16
C ARG A 309 -25.42 -2.43 -24.61
N GLU A 310 -25.90 -1.96 -25.74
CA GLU A 310 -25.64 -0.59 -26.20
C GLU A 310 -26.44 0.43 -25.38
N GLU A 311 -27.67 0.07 -25.02
CA GLU A 311 -28.57 0.89 -24.21
C GLU A 311 -29.24 0.06 -23.12
N LEU A 312 -29.58 0.72 -22.00
CA LEU A 312 -30.34 0.12 -20.91
C LEU A 312 -31.86 0.33 -21.18
N THR A 313 -32.65 -0.64 -20.76
CA THR A 313 -34.11 -0.58 -20.75
C THR A 313 -34.65 -0.13 -19.39
N ASP A 314 -35.89 0.34 -19.28
CA ASP A 314 -36.44 0.99 -18.07
C ASP A 314 -36.87 0.02 -16.93
N ARG A 315 -36.44 -1.23 -16.90
CA ARG A 315 -36.91 -2.23 -15.92
C ARG A 315 -35.78 -2.90 -15.18
N TYR A 316 -35.17 -2.16 -14.27
CA TYR A 316 -34.14 -2.68 -13.37
C TYR A 316 -34.45 -2.28 -11.92
N ASP A 317 -34.00 -3.06 -10.93
CA ASP A 317 -34.15 -2.74 -9.52
C ASP A 317 -33.23 -1.59 -9.10
N ALA A 318 -32.07 -1.49 -9.74
CA ALA A 318 -31.14 -0.38 -9.58
C ALA A 318 -30.42 -0.07 -10.90
N MET A 319 -30.20 1.21 -11.16
CA MET A 319 -29.47 1.71 -12.32
C MET A 319 -28.63 2.90 -11.93
N GLN A 320 -27.39 2.97 -12.43
CA GLN A 320 -26.49 4.09 -12.21
C GLN A 320 -25.63 4.36 -13.44
N GLU A 321 -25.48 5.64 -13.78
CA GLU A 321 -24.48 6.10 -14.75
C GLU A 321 -23.21 6.52 -14.01
N LEU A 322 -22.05 6.16 -14.54
CA LEU A 322 -20.75 6.31 -13.92
C LEU A 322 -19.76 6.91 -14.90
N ASP A 323 -18.92 7.80 -14.40
CA ASP A 323 -17.69 8.19 -15.06
C ASP A 323 -16.52 7.44 -14.41
N LEU A 324 -15.85 6.62 -15.18
CA LEU A 324 -14.71 5.80 -14.78
C LEU A 324 -13.44 6.38 -15.43
N ASP A 325 -12.92 7.47 -14.86
CA ASP A 325 -11.73 8.16 -15.37
C ASP A 325 -11.86 8.59 -16.85
N GLY A 326 -13.00 9.22 -17.19
CA GLY A 326 -13.33 9.70 -18.52
C GLY A 326 -14.02 8.66 -19.41
N VAL A 327 -14.25 7.44 -18.90
CA VAL A 327 -15.01 6.39 -19.60
C VAL A 327 -16.39 6.27 -18.99
N VAL A 328 -17.42 6.64 -19.73
CA VAL A 328 -18.81 6.54 -19.25
C VAL A 328 -19.30 5.10 -19.35
N ALA A 329 -19.82 4.58 -18.24
CA ALA A 329 -20.49 3.28 -18.16
C ALA A 329 -21.84 3.44 -17.47
N ARG A 330 -22.83 2.66 -17.88
CA ARG A 330 -24.13 2.52 -17.22
C ARG A 330 -24.27 1.11 -16.69
N LEU A 331 -24.56 1.00 -15.41
CA LEU A 331 -24.76 -0.26 -14.72
C LEU A 331 -26.22 -0.37 -14.32
N ALA A 332 -26.79 -1.53 -14.52
CA ALA A 332 -28.12 -1.85 -14.05
C ALA A 332 -28.18 -3.32 -13.61
N PHE A 333 -28.94 -3.60 -12.57
CA PHE A 333 -29.17 -4.98 -12.16
C PHE A 333 -30.61 -5.23 -11.72
N THR A 334 -30.99 -6.50 -11.82
CA THR A 334 -32.24 -7.03 -11.25
C THR A 334 -31.87 -8.12 -10.26
N ARG A 335 -32.52 -8.12 -9.08
CA ARG A 335 -32.35 -9.17 -8.07
C ARG A 335 -32.99 -10.47 -8.57
N ILE A 336 -32.26 -11.58 -8.46
CA ILE A 336 -32.76 -12.90 -8.73
C ILE A 336 -33.19 -13.52 -7.41
N GLN A 337 -34.44 -13.93 -7.36
CA GLN A 337 -35.02 -14.60 -6.17
C GLN A 337 -34.52 -16.05 -6.04
#